data_78dd5a77158620d1a8eae94830cbc0a6
#
_entry.id   78dd5a77158620d1a8eae94830cbc0a6
#
_cell.length_a   1.000
_cell.length_b   1.000
_cell.length_c   1.000
_cell.angle_alpha   90.00
_cell.angle_beta   90.00
_cell.angle_gamma   90.00
#
_symmetry.space_group_name_H-M   'P 1'
#
loop_
_entity.id
_entity.type
_entity.pdbx_description
1 polymer ?
#
loop_
_entity_poly.entity_id
_entity_poly.type
_entity_poly.pdbx_seq_one_letter_code
_entity_poly.pdbx_strand_id
1 'polypeptide(L)'
;LFRSGELYYGVRNDLKDWAQKLFVVVFNIFNKCCKKRGNKILFCSGSRAEIGGNEEFIYNRMLERGLDKKYKFVLDFKPTINKTYGPFKMIRFIYRLASSDVILLDDYYPEIYKPVYDQNVKVIQVWHACGAFKALGLERMSKAGAPPINTSVHKCYTHVPVSSYHSALHHQEAFGIGIDKFYPVGIPRTDIFFDEDYKKKTCERVYAEFPGAKEAKRVILYAPTFRGNSAVDAHFPMEKLDFEEWGELCKRTDSYLIVKMHPFVQEKINIPEKYRDCIADAAQYREVNDILFITDLLITDYSSIIYEFSLLRRPMLFYAFDQIMYVSTRDFYEPYEDIVPGRIIKRFDQLMEALEKEEYNTDKIEWFIKKNFAYTDGKSTDRVIDLIIGNDEEIGKYSAASMQGALAAVSNNFGMNGEHVDKRYRDDDRSVVQNRGEAQEKDSESQHNDKYSE
;
A
#
# COMPACT_ATOMS: atom_id res chain seq x y z
N LEU A 1 -23.15 -5.31 -37.70
CA LEU A 1 -22.72 -5.76 -36.35
C LEU A 1 -21.76 -4.78 -35.66
N PHE A 2 -20.88 -4.06 -36.40
CA PHE A 2 -19.95 -3.07 -35.80
C PHE A 2 -20.64 -1.77 -35.31
N ARG A 3 -21.67 -1.28 -36.00
CA ARG A 3 -22.39 -0.04 -35.60
C ARG A 3 -23.21 -0.17 -34.31
N SER A 4 -23.70 -1.36 -33.99
CA SER A 4 -24.49 -1.58 -32.75
C SER A 4 -23.61 -1.58 -31.47
N GLY A 5 -22.37 -2.00 -31.57
CA GLY A 5 -21.41 -1.96 -30.48
C GLY A 5 -20.99 -0.54 -30.09
N GLU A 6 -20.65 0.28 -31.08
CA GLU A 6 -20.26 1.70 -30.83
C GLU A 6 -21.41 2.52 -30.25
N LEU A 7 -22.63 2.31 -30.75
CA LEU A 7 -23.82 2.97 -30.19
C LEU A 7 -24.10 2.56 -28.73
N TYR A 8 -23.92 1.29 -28.42
CA TYR A 8 -24.10 0.76 -27.06
C TYR A 8 -23.03 1.30 -26.08
N TYR A 9 -21.78 1.39 -26.51
CA TYR A 9 -20.69 2.01 -25.72
C TYR A 9 -20.90 3.53 -25.53
N GLY A 10 -21.35 4.23 -26.54
CA GLY A 10 -21.69 5.66 -26.47
C GLY A 10 -22.78 5.95 -25.44
N VAL A 11 -23.92 5.28 -25.56
CA VAL A 11 -25.06 5.45 -24.65
C VAL A 11 -24.71 5.08 -23.19
N ARG A 12 -23.87 4.08 -23.00
CA ARG A 12 -23.42 3.68 -21.65
C ARG A 12 -22.50 4.72 -21.02
N ASN A 13 -21.64 5.37 -21.79
CA ASN A 13 -20.79 6.45 -21.31
C ASN A 13 -21.58 7.72 -20.99
N ASP A 14 -22.53 8.10 -21.84
CA ASP A 14 -23.41 9.23 -21.60
C ASP A 14 -24.26 9.06 -20.34
N LEU A 15 -24.77 7.85 -20.07
CA LEU A 15 -25.49 7.55 -18.82
C LEU A 15 -24.60 7.65 -17.59
N LYS A 16 -23.36 7.21 -17.66
CA LYS A 16 -22.39 7.36 -16.56
C LYS A 16 -22.08 8.84 -16.27
N ASP A 17 -21.85 9.61 -17.33
CA ASP A 17 -21.57 11.06 -17.20
C ASP A 17 -22.78 11.81 -16.62
N TRP A 18 -23.99 11.47 -17.08
CA TRP A 18 -25.21 12.04 -16.52
C TRP A 18 -25.38 11.68 -15.04
N ALA A 19 -25.19 10.41 -14.67
CA ALA A 19 -25.26 9.98 -13.29
C ALA A 19 -24.22 10.68 -12.39
N GLN A 20 -23.01 10.92 -12.90
CA GLN A 20 -21.99 11.68 -12.18
C GLN A 20 -22.37 13.15 -12.01
N LYS A 21 -22.93 13.80 -13.04
CA LYS A 21 -23.43 15.16 -12.94
C LYS A 21 -24.56 15.28 -11.92
N LEU A 22 -25.50 14.33 -11.95
CA LEU A 22 -26.60 14.27 -10.97
C LEU A 22 -26.06 14.08 -9.55
N PHE A 23 -25.06 13.21 -9.36
CA PHE A 23 -24.40 13.03 -8.06
C PHE A 23 -23.87 14.37 -7.51
N VAL A 24 -23.14 15.13 -8.33
CA VAL A 24 -22.59 16.44 -7.92
C VAL A 24 -23.70 17.45 -7.62
N VAL A 25 -24.77 17.50 -8.40
CA VAL A 25 -25.92 18.38 -8.16
C VAL A 25 -26.57 18.07 -6.80
N VAL A 26 -26.84 16.79 -6.53
CA VAL A 26 -27.45 16.35 -5.26
C VAL A 26 -26.50 16.63 -4.08
N PHE A 27 -25.19 16.39 -4.27
CA PHE A 27 -24.18 16.73 -3.28
C PHE A 27 -24.21 18.23 -2.95
N ASN A 28 -24.21 19.10 -3.94
CA ASN A 28 -24.22 20.55 -3.75
C ASN A 28 -25.49 21.05 -3.03
N ILE A 29 -26.65 20.42 -3.30
CA ILE A 29 -27.90 20.71 -2.57
C ILE A 29 -27.72 20.37 -1.08
N PHE A 30 -27.27 19.14 -0.77
CA PHE A 30 -27.05 18.75 0.61
C PHE A 30 -25.95 19.59 1.29
N ASN A 31 -24.87 19.90 0.59
CA ASN A 31 -23.79 20.71 1.12
C ASN A 31 -24.27 22.12 1.55
N LYS A 32 -25.19 22.73 0.80
CA LYS A 32 -25.81 24.02 1.16
C LYS A 32 -26.83 23.91 2.30
N CYS A 33 -27.58 22.79 2.35
CA CYS A 33 -28.66 22.62 3.33
C CYS A 33 -28.17 22.06 4.68
N CYS A 34 -27.06 21.33 4.70
CA CYS A 34 -26.52 20.68 5.90
C CYS A 34 -25.56 21.62 6.63
N LYS A 35 -25.92 22.02 7.85
CA LYS A 35 -24.97 22.73 8.73
C LYS A 35 -23.89 21.77 9.20
N LYS A 36 -22.66 22.01 8.82
CA LYS A 36 -21.48 21.35 9.38
C LYS A 36 -21.21 21.90 10.79
N ARG A 37 -21.03 20.99 11.74
CA ARG A 37 -20.90 21.35 13.17
C ARG A 37 -19.48 21.13 13.69
N GLY A 38 -18.53 20.73 12.82
CA GLY A 38 -17.15 20.42 13.19
C GLY A 38 -16.98 19.12 13.99
N ASN A 39 -18.00 18.23 14.00
CA ASN A 39 -17.98 17.06 14.86
C ASN A 39 -18.43 15.74 14.20
N LYS A 40 -18.60 15.73 12.86
CA LYS A 40 -19.03 14.51 12.16
C LYS A 40 -17.89 13.94 11.34
N ILE A 41 -17.51 12.71 11.65
CA ILE A 41 -16.43 11.97 11.00
C ILE A 41 -17.04 10.79 10.23
N LEU A 42 -16.80 10.75 8.92
CA LEU A 42 -17.19 9.65 8.05
C LEU A 42 -15.97 8.75 7.79
N PHE A 43 -16.06 7.49 8.20
CA PHE A 43 -15.15 6.42 7.81
C PHE A 43 -15.74 5.70 6.60
N CYS A 44 -15.01 5.61 5.50
CA CYS A 44 -15.54 4.99 4.30
C CYS A 44 -14.46 4.33 3.43
N SER A 45 -14.79 3.16 2.92
CA SER A 45 -13.96 2.44 1.96
C SER A 45 -14.76 1.95 0.77
N GLY A 46 -14.12 2.05 -0.41
CA GLY A 46 -14.65 1.48 -1.65
C GLY A 46 -14.25 0.02 -1.90
N SER A 47 -13.39 -0.56 -1.07
CA SER A 47 -12.75 -1.86 -1.33
C SER A 47 -13.02 -2.93 -0.26
N ARG A 48 -13.77 -2.61 0.79
CA ARG A 48 -14.09 -3.56 1.87
C ARG A 48 -15.52 -3.38 2.40
N ALA A 49 -16.12 -4.47 2.87
CA ALA A 49 -17.51 -4.47 3.33
C ALA A 49 -17.71 -3.89 4.74
N GLU A 50 -16.68 -3.86 5.54
CA GLU A 50 -16.65 -3.45 6.94
C GLU A 50 -15.36 -2.69 7.27
N ILE A 51 -15.32 -2.06 8.43
CA ILE A 51 -14.12 -1.36 8.89
C ILE A 51 -12.94 -2.34 9.03
N GLY A 52 -11.74 -1.89 8.69
CA GLY A 52 -10.51 -2.69 8.76
C GLY A 52 -9.28 -1.87 8.43
N GLY A 53 -8.10 -2.50 8.51
CA GLY A 53 -6.83 -1.85 8.21
C GLY A 53 -6.60 -0.60 9.05
N ASN A 54 -6.04 0.46 8.47
CA ASN A 54 -5.72 1.69 9.20
C ASN A 54 -6.93 2.37 9.84
N GLU A 55 -8.11 2.30 9.20
CA GLU A 55 -9.33 2.91 9.75
C GLU A 55 -9.81 2.23 11.02
N GLU A 56 -9.65 0.91 11.15
CA GLU A 56 -10.03 0.15 12.34
C GLU A 56 -9.19 0.56 13.55
N PHE A 57 -7.88 0.71 13.38
CA PHE A 57 -6.99 1.19 14.45
C PHE A 57 -7.35 2.62 14.88
N ILE A 58 -7.60 3.52 13.94
CA ILE A 58 -8.03 4.89 14.22
C ILE A 58 -9.36 4.88 14.98
N TYR A 59 -10.35 4.14 14.50
CA TYR A 59 -11.68 4.07 15.10
C TYR A 59 -11.64 3.54 16.53
N ASN A 60 -10.99 2.41 16.76
CA ASN A 60 -10.87 1.81 18.08
C ASN A 60 -10.13 2.74 19.05
N ARG A 61 -9.03 3.35 18.61
CA ARG A 61 -8.27 4.28 19.44
C ARG A 61 -9.06 5.56 19.76
N MET A 62 -9.87 6.05 18.85
CA MET A 62 -10.78 7.17 19.11
C MET A 62 -11.85 6.81 20.16
N LEU A 63 -12.37 5.57 20.16
CA LEU A 63 -13.28 5.07 21.19
C LEU A 63 -12.59 4.98 22.55
N GLU A 64 -11.36 4.42 22.60
CA GLU A 64 -10.55 4.37 23.82
C GLU A 64 -10.30 5.76 24.42
N ARG A 65 -10.07 6.76 23.57
CA ARG A 65 -9.91 8.18 23.99
C ARG A 65 -11.25 8.84 24.35
N GLY A 66 -12.39 8.14 24.27
CA GLY A 66 -13.72 8.68 24.56
C GLY A 66 -14.19 9.76 23.58
N LEU A 67 -13.63 9.80 22.38
CA LEU A 67 -13.93 10.83 21.36
C LEU A 67 -15.32 10.65 20.73
N ASP A 68 -15.94 9.50 20.85
CA ASP A 68 -17.33 9.23 20.47
C ASP A 68 -18.35 10.11 21.24
N LYS A 69 -17.97 10.61 22.41
CA LYS A 69 -18.77 11.58 23.20
C LYS A 69 -18.80 12.98 22.56
N LYS A 70 -17.75 13.34 21.81
CA LYS A 70 -17.59 14.64 21.17
C LYS A 70 -17.90 14.58 19.66
N TYR A 71 -17.49 13.50 19.00
CA TYR A 71 -17.59 13.33 17.56
C TYR A 71 -18.62 12.26 17.19
N LYS A 72 -19.40 12.53 16.16
CA LYS A 72 -20.34 11.58 15.59
C LYS A 72 -19.65 10.75 14.52
N PHE A 73 -19.39 9.48 14.79
CA PHE A 73 -18.85 8.54 13.82
C PHE A 73 -19.93 7.99 12.91
N VAL A 74 -19.65 7.98 11.62
CA VAL A 74 -20.50 7.41 10.57
C VAL A 74 -19.67 6.44 9.76
N LEU A 75 -20.19 5.23 9.56
CA LEU A 75 -19.53 4.16 8.82
C LEU A 75 -20.27 3.94 7.50
N ASP A 76 -19.55 3.95 6.36
CA ASP A 76 -20.11 3.65 5.04
C ASP A 76 -19.11 2.88 4.17
N PHE A 77 -19.26 1.58 4.12
CA PHE A 77 -18.35 0.65 3.45
C PHE A 77 -19.00 -0.03 2.24
N LYS A 78 -18.18 -0.27 1.21
CA LYS A 78 -18.57 -0.91 -0.04
C LYS A 78 -17.63 -2.08 -0.31
N PRO A 79 -18.11 -3.32 -0.44
CA PRO A 79 -17.25 -4.52 -0.48
C PRO A 79 -16.28 -4.56 -1.66
N THR A 80 -16.56 -3.81 -2.72
CA THR A 80 -15.68 -3.67 -3.89
C THR A 80 -16.01 -2.39 -4.64
N ILE A 81 -15.00 -1.75 -5.26
CA ILE A 81 -15.16 -0.54 -6.08
C ILE A 81 -16.17 -0.75 -7.23
N ASN A 82 -16.27 -1.97 -7.75
CA ASN A 82 -17.17 -2.31 -8.85
C ASN A 82 -18.65 -2.42 -8.44
N LYS A 83 -18.94 -2.50 -7.14
CA LYS A 83 -20.32 -2.57 -6.66
C LYS A 83 -20.93 -1.17 -6.64
N THR A 84 -21.98 -0.98 -7.43
CA THR A 84 -22.76 0.26 -7.43
C THR A 84 -23.77 0.27 -6.30
N TYR A 85 -24.02 1.44 -5.71
CA TYR A 85 -25.11 1.63 -4.77
C TYR A 85 -26.46 1.68 -5.49
N GLY A 86 -27.49 1.06 -4.93
CA GLY A 86 -28.86 1.36 -5.33
C GLY A 86 -29.24 2.81 -5.00
N PRO A 87 -30.30 3.38 -5.63
CA PRO A 87 -30.62 4.82 -5.56
C PRO A 87 -30.71 5.37 -4.14
N PHE A 88 -31.42 4.68 -3.25
CA PHE A 88 -31.58 5.11 -1.86
C PHE A 88 -30.27 5.10 -1.07
N LYS A 89 -29.44 4.06 -1.28
CA LYS A 89 -28.13 3.96 -0.63
C LYS A 89 -27.20 5.04 -1.15
N MET A 90 -27.27 5.36 -2.46
CA MET A 90 -26.50 6.43 -3.08
C MET A 90 -26.89 7.80 -2.50
N ILE A 91 -28.17 8.13 -2.41
CA ILE A 91 -28.64 9.40 -1.82
C ILE A 91 -28.18 9.49 -0.36
N ARG A 92 -28.29 8.41 0.41
CA ARG A 92 -27.78 8.38 1.79
C ARG A 92 -26.28 8.60 1.86
N PHE A 93 -25.51 8.00 0.97
CA PHE A 93 -24.06 8.19 0.90
C PHE A 93 -23.71 9.64 0.55
N ILE A 94 -24.36 10.25 -0.46
CA ILE A 94 -24.18 11.67 -0.82
C ILE A 94 -24.47 12.58 0.37
N TYR A 95 -25.58 12.31 1.09
CA TYR A 95 -25.91 13.06 2.31
C TYR A 95 -24.83 12.93 3.39
N ARG A 96 -24.27 11.71 3.58
CA ARG A 96 -23.19 11.47 4.55
C ARG A 96 -21.94 12.24 4.17
N LEU A 97 -21.54 12.19 2.89
CA LEU A 97 -20.40 12.99 2.37
C LEU A 97 -20.62 14.49 2.58
N ALA A 98 -21.74 15.02 2.12
CA ALA A 98 -22.02 16.45 2.15
C ALA A 98 -22.17 17.03 3.56
N SER A 99 -22.57 16.21 4.54
CA SER A 99 -22.79 16.63 5.93
C SER A 99 -21.64 16.31 6.88
N SER A 100 -20.55 15.72 6.39
CA SER A 100 -19.39 15.39 7.22
C SER A 100 -18.37 16.50 7.24
N ASP A 101 -17.72 16.68 8.38
CA ASP A 101 -16.64 17.65 8.59
C ASP A 101 -15.28 17.01 8.28
N VAL A 102 -15.18 15.69 8.52
CA VAL A 102 -14.01 14.88 8.18
C VAL A 102 -14.46 13.64 7.42
N ILE A 103 -13.75 13.32 6.36
CA ILE A 103 -13.92 12.10 5.53
C ILE A 103 -12.62 11.34 5.57
N LEU A 104 -12.62 10.14 6.16
CA LEU A 104 -11.51 9.21 6.11
C LEU A 104 -11.76 8.17 5.03
N LEU A 105 -10.70 7.85 4.28
CA LEU A 105 -10.71 6.76 3.29
C LEU A 105 -9.35 6.08 3.25
N ASP A 106 -9.37 4.77 2.94
CA ASP A 106 -8.19 3.92 2.95
C ASP A 106 -7.78 3.41 1.56
N ASP A 107 -8.56 3.74 0.53
CA ASP A 107 -8.30 3.26 -0.83
C ASP A 107 -8.90 4.21 -1.89
N TYR A 108 -8.78 3.83 -3.15
CA TYR A 108 -9.41 4.48 -4.28
C TYR A 108 -10.93 4.44 -4.18
N TYR A 109 -11.58 5.63 -4.21
CA TYR A 109 -13.02 5.73 -4.08
C TYR A 109 -13.60 6.75 -5.09
N PRO A 110 -13.99 6.31 -6.30
CA PRO A 110 -14.33 7.19 -7.43
C PRO A 110 -15.40 8.24 -7.13
N GLU A 111 -16.39 7.91 -6.30
CA GLU A 111 -17.50 8.78 -5.95
C GLU A 111 -17.07 10.03 -5.15
N ILE A 112 -15.91 9.95 -4.45
CA ILE A 112 -15.40 11.04 -3.60
C ILE A 112 -14.67 12.11 -4.41
N TYR A 113 -14.16 11.81 -5.59
CA TYR A 113 -13.30 12.75 -6.35
C TYR A 113 -14.04 13.81 -7.15
N LYS A 114 -15.35 13.68 -7.32
CA LYS A 114 -16.13 14.60 -8.16
C LYS A 114 -16.69 15.82 -7.41
N PRO A 115 -17.14 15.71 -6.15
CA PRO A 115 -17.58 16.86 -5.38
C PRO A 115 -16.47 17.87 -5.12
N VAL A 116 -16.83 19.14 -5.04
CA VAL A 116 -15.99 20.18 -4.48
C VAL A 116 -16.39 20.38 -3.02
N TYR A 117 -15.45 20.10 -2.13
CA TYR A 117 -15.66 20.22 -0.69
C TYR A 117 -15.38 21.65 -0.21
N ASP A 118 -16.07 22.06 0.86
CA ASP A 118 -15.78 23.32 1.52
C ASP A 118 -14.36 23.30 2.12
N GLN A 119 -13.72 24.45 2.22
CA GLN A 119 -12.33 24.59 2.70
C GLN A 119 -12.10 24.01 4.10
N ASN A 120 -13.15 23.98 4.95
CA ASN A 120 -13.06 23.45 6.31
C ASN A 120 -13.28 21.94 6.40
N VAL A 121 -13.56 21.27 5.27
CA VAL A 121 -13.73 19.80 5.25
C VAL A 121 -12.39 19.13 5.06
N LYS A 122 -12.03 18.25 5.99
CA LYS A 122 -10.84 17.40 5.85
C LYS A 122 -11.19 16.14 5.08
N VAL A 123 -10.50 15.91 3.96
CA VAL A 123 -10.54 14.65 3.21
C VAL A 123 -9.20 13.96 3.42
N ILE A 124 -9.18 12.95 4.27
CA ILE A 124 -7.97 12.30 4.77
C ILE A 124 -7.83 10.92 4.13
N GLN A 125 -6.76 10.71 3.36
CA GLN A 125 -6.44 9.42 2.76
C GLN A 125 -5.40 8.70 3.60
N VAL A 126 -5.81 7.66 4.36
CA VAL A 126 -4.90 6.87 5.19
C VAL A 126 -4.21 5.73 4.45
N TRP A 127 -4.59 5.48 3.21
CA TRP A 127 -4.08 4.45 2.32
C TRP A 127 -4.03 3.04 2.96
N HIS A 128 -3.63 2.06 2.17
CA HIS A 128 -3.55 0.65 2.60
C HIS A 128 -2.13 0.07 2.48
N ALA A 129 -1.15 0.84 1.99
CA ALA A 129 0.26 0.44 1.95
C ALA A 129 1.06 1.21 2.99
N CYS A 130 2.07 0.56 3.59
CA CYS A 130 2.91 1.20 4.58
C CYS A 130 3.94 2.14 3.94
N GLY A 131 4.60 1.70 2.88
CA GLY A 131 5.62 2.48 2.19
C GLY A 131 5.38 2.62 0.70
N ALA A 132 6.25 3.34 0.02
CA ALA A 132 6.25 3.53 -1.43
C ALA A 132 7.10 2.43 -2.09
N PHE A 133 6.46 1.36 -2.55
CA PHE A 133 7.14 0.22 -3.18
C PHE A 133 6.88 0.15 -4.67
N LYS A 134 5.62 0.00 -5.06
CA LYS A 134 5.18 -0.08 -6.46
C LYS A 134 4.61 1.27 -6.88
N ALA A 135 4.95 1.72 -8.08
CA ALA A 135 4.37 2.91 -8.66
C ALA A 135 2.84 2.82 -8.73
N LEU A 136 2.17 3.90 -8.43
CA LEU A 136 0.71 4.00 -8.40
C LEU A 136 0.22 5.33 -9.00
N GLY A 137 -1.08 5.47 -9.19
CA GLY A 137 -1.70 6.71 -9.63
C GLY A 137 -1.15 7.23 -10.96
N LEU A 138 -0.74 8.49 -11.00
CA LEU A 138 -0.30 9.18 -12.21
C LEU A 138 1.05 8.65 -12.75
N GLU A 139 1.90 8.06 -11.93
CA GLU A 139 3.18 7.50 -12.37
C GLU A 139 3.02 6.23 -13.22
N ARG A 140 1.82 5.68 -13.29
CA ARG A 140 1.47 4.56 -14.15
C ARG A 140 0.81 4.97 -15.47
N MET A 141 0.92 6.22 -15.90
CA MET A 141 0.16 6.76 -17.04
C MET A 141 0.28 5.97 -18.34
N SER A 142 1.37 5.26 -18.60
CA SER A 142 1.56 4.43 -19.78
C SER A 142 1.19 2.96 -19.61
N LYS A 143 0.68 2.56 -18.44
CA LYS A 143 0.40 1.16 -18.08
C LYS A 143 -1.09 0.87 -18.02
N ALA A 144 -1.45 -0.39 -18.14
CA ALA A 144 -2.84 -0.84 -18.00
C ALA A 144 -3.41 -0.47 -16.63
N GLY A 145 -4.62 0.12 -16.61
CA GLY A 145 -5.30 0.55 -15.38
C GLY A 145 -4.82 1.88 -14.78
N ALA A 146 -4.00 2.64 -15.51
CA ALA A 146 -3.62 3.99 -15.13
C ALA A 146 -4.82 4.96 -15.17
N PRO A 147 -4.87 5.97 -14.28
CA PRO A 147 -5.89 7.01 -14.37
C PRO A 147 -5.68 7.87 -15.64
N PRO A 148 -6.76 8.45 -16.20
CA PRO A 148 -6.65 9.41 -17.30
C PRO A 148 -5.82 10.63 -16.92
N ILE A 149 -5.09 11.24 -17.84
CA ILE A 149 -4.22 12.40 -17.61
C ILE A 149 -4.99 13.58 -16.97
N ASN A 150 -6.18 13.90 -17.48
CA ASN A 150 -7.05 14.94 -16.95
C ASN A 150 -8.07 14.36 -15.97
N THR A 151 -7.62 13.96 -14.80
CA THR A 151 -8.47 13.32 -13.79
C THR A 151 -8.59 14.17 -12.53
N SER A 152 -9.77 14.14 -11.89
CA SER A 152 -9.97 14.64 -10.52
C SER A 152 -9.56 13.62 -9.44
N VAL A 153 -9.13 12.45 -9.84
CA VAL A 153 -8.69 11.38 -8.93
C VAL A 153 -7.57 11.91 -8.03
N HIS A 154 -7.66 11.63 -6.75
CA HIS A 154 -6.74 12.06 -5.69
C HIS A 154 -6.67 13.57 -5.40
N LYS A 155 -7.27 14.44 -6.23
CA LYS A 155 -7.13 15.91 -6.09
C LYS A 155 -7.86 16.50 -4.88
N CYS A 156 -8.84 15.79 -4.32
CA CYS A 156 -9.63 16.27 -3.18
C CYS A 156 -8.95 16.04 -1.81
N TYR A 157 -7.84 15.32 -1.75
CA TYR A 157 -7.20 15.05 -0.46
C TYR A 157 -6.62 16.32 0.14
N THR A 158 -6.93 16.53 1.42
CA THR A 158 -6.38 17.63 2.22
C THR A 158 -5.21 17.15 3.09
N HIS A 159 -5.28 15.91 3.58
CA HIS A 159 -4.27 15.33 4.46
C HIS A 159 -4.00 13.87 4.04
N VAL A 160 -2.73 13.52 3.94
CA VAL A 160 -2.27 12.17 3.60
C VAL A 160 -1.21 11.75 4.63
N PRO A 161 -1.58 11.04 5.70
CA PRO A 161 -0.60 10.42 6.60
C PRO A 161 0.22 9.38 5.84
N VAL A 162 1.53 9.41 6.01
CA VAL A 162 2.49 8.51 5.39
C VAL A 162 3.52 8.04 6.40
N SER A 163 4.22 6.93 6.10
CA SER A 163 5.21 6.34 7.01
C SER A 163 6.47 7.19 7.15
N SER A 164 6.89 7.89 6.09
CA SER A 164 8.13 8.68 6.06
C SER A 164 8.06 9.83 5.06
N TYR A 165 9.05 10.73 5.14
CA TYR A 165 9.24 11.77 4.13
C TYR A 165 9.53 11.17 2.74
N HIS A 166 10.29 10.08 2.68
CA HIS A 166 10.56 9.35 1.45
C HIS A 166 9.26 8.87 0.77
N SER A 167 8.33 8.28 1.55
CA SER A 167 7.01 7.89 1.03
C SER A 167 6.18 9.10 0.57
N ALA A 168 6.33 10.27 1.23
CA ALA A 168 5.62 11.49 0.83
C ALA A 168 6.08 11.97 -0.56
N LEU A 169 7.38 11.94 -0.86
CA LEU A 169 7.94 12.34 -2.14
C LEU A 169 7.35 11.55 -3.31
N HIS A 170 7.26 10.23 -3.18
CA HIS A 170 6.69 9.38 -4.21
C HIS A 170 5.17 9.53 -4.33
N HIS A 171 4.46 9.58 -3.19
CA HIS A 171 3.00 9.70 -3.23
C HIS A 171 2.51 11.05 -3.73
N GLN A 172 3.28 12.15 -3.57
CA GLN A 172 2.90 13.45 -4.13
C GLN A 172 2.81 13.41 -5.66
N GLU A 173 3.75 12.78 -6.32
CA GLU A 173 3.76 12.60 -7.78
C GLU A 173 2.64 11.65 -8.22
N ALA A 174 2.50 10.53 -7.54
CA ALA A 174 1.45 9.56 -7.80
C ALA A 174 0.02 10.13 -7.68
N PHE A 175 -0.24 10.97 -6.68
CA PHE A 175 -1.53 11.62 -6.49
C PHE A 175 -1.63 12.97 -7.20
N GLY A 176 -0.50 13.55 -7.61
CA GLY A 176 -0.41 14.85 -8.27
C GLY A 176 -0.96 15.98 -7.42
N ILE A 177 -0.65 15.99 -6.12
CA ILE A 177 -1.02 17.03 -5.14
C ILE A 177 0.24 17.55 -4.43
N GLY A 178 0.16 18.72 -3.81
CA GLY A 178 1.31 19.36 -3.18
C GLY A 178 1.84 18.58 -1.98
N ILE A 179 3.16 18.67 -1.76
CA ILE A 179 3.87 18.00 -0.65
C ILE A 179 3.38 18.48 0.73
N ASP A 180 2.83 19.68 0.81
CA ASP A 180 2.23 20.29 1.99
C ASP A 180 1.05 19.49 2.57
N LYS A 181 0.43 18.63 1.75
CA LYS A 181 -0.69 17.76 2.14
C LYS A 181 -0.25 16.42 2.71
N PHE A 182 1.03 16.11 2.69
CA PHE A 182 1.58 14.86 3.22
C PHE A 182 2.14 15.06 4.62
N TYR A 183 1.82 14.10 5.49
CA TYR A 183 2.19 14.13 6.91
C TYR A 183 2.93 12.84 7.27
N PRO A 184 4.27 12.87 7.38
CA PRO A 184 5.06 11.72 7.81
C PRO A 184 4.90 11.44 9.32
N VAL A 185 3.72 11.02 9.71
CA VAL A 185 3.33 10.77 11.13
C VAL A 185 3.26 9.29 11.49
N GLY A 186 3.58 8.44 10.52
CA GLY A 186 3.49 6.99 10.64
C GLY A 186 2.15 6.42 10.13
N ILE A 187 2.04 5.11 10.17
CA ILE A 187 0.88 4.34 9.67
C ILE A 187 0.22 3.64 10.85
N PRO A 188 -1.10 3.85 11.12
CA PRO A 188 -1.77 3.35 12.32
C PRO A 188 -1.59 1.86 12.59
N ARG A 189 -1.75 1.01 11.60
CA ARG A 189 -1.64 -0.43 11.78
C ARG A 189 -0.25 -0.93 12.16
N THR A 190 0.79 -0.09 12.02
CA THR A 190 2.15 -0.48 12.42
C THR A 190 2.39 -0.36 13.92
N ASP A 191 1.50 0.30 14.68
CA ASP A 191 1.65 0.46 16.12
C ASP A 191 1.63 -0.88 16.87
N ILE A 192 0.96 -1.91 16.32
CA ILE A 192 0.93 -3.26 16.91
C ILE A 192 2.31 -3.90 17.07
N PHE A 193 3.28 -3.52 16.23
CA PHE A 193 4.64 -4.06 16.30
C PHE A 193 5.44 -3.54 17.51
N PHE A 194 4.91 -2.55 18.22
CA PHE A 194 5.46 -1.92 19.42
C PHE A 194 4.59 -2.17 20.67
N ASP A 195 3.54 -2.98 20.56
CA ASP A 195 2.63 -3.36 21.65
C ASP A 195 2.90 -4.81 22.09
N GLU A 196 3.61 -4.97 23.19
CA GLU A 196 3.99 -6.30 23.70
C GLU A 196 2.78 -7.12 24.20
N ASP A 197 1.72 -6.47 24.71
CA ASP A 197 0.49 -7.16 25.11
C ASP A 197 -0.28 -7.67 23.89
N TYR A 198 -0.38 -6.85 22.85
CA TYR A 198 -0.96 -7.27 21.58
C TYR A 198 -0.19 -8.44 20.99
N LYS A 199 1.13 -8.33 20.91
CA LYS A 199 2.04 -9.36 20.39
C LYS A 199 1.85 -10.68 21.14
N LYS A 200 1.84 -10.68 22.49
CA LYS A 200 1.66 -11.88 23.30
C LYS A 200 0.34 -12.58 22.99
N LYS A 201 -0.78 -11.85 23.04
CA LYS A 201 -2.12 -12.38 22.75
C LYS A 201 -2.22 -12.92 21.32
N THR A 202 -1.59 -12.22 20.38
CA THR A 202 -1.59 -12.60 18.97
C THR A 202 -0.76 -13.86 18.75
N CYS A 203 0.43 -13.97 19.32
CA CYS A 203 1.23 -15.20 19.25
C CYS A 203 0.45 -16.41 19.79
N GLU A 204 -0.24 -16.28 20.92
CA GLU A 204 -1.06 -17.36 21.50
C GLU A 204 -2.16 -17.79 20.52
N ARG A 205 -2.84 -16.86 19.88
CA ARG A 205 -3.89 -17.12 18.87
C ARG A 205 -3.34 -17.78 17.62
N VAL A 206 -2.21 -17.29 17.10
CA VAL A 206 -1.59 -17.84 15.88
C VAL A 206 -1.03 -19.23 16.11
N TYR A 207 -0.41 -19.48 17.28
CA TYR A 207 0.03 -20.83 17.65
C TYR A 207 -1.13 -21.82 17.87
N ALA A 208 -2.30 -21.35 18.30
CA ALA A 208 -3.49 -22.19 18.38
C ALA A 208 -3.99 -22.63 16.99
N GLU A 209 -3.85 -21.77 15.97
CA GLU A 209 -4.18 -22.09 14.58
C GLU A 209 -3.10 -22.95 13.90
N PHE A 210 -1.83 -22.70 14.23
CA PHE A 210 -0.66 -23.40 13.65
C PHE A 210 0.17 -24.06 14.77
N PRO A 211 -0.31 -25.12 15.43
CA PRO A 211 0.34 -25.69 16.62
C PRO A 211 1.75 -26.20 16.35
N GLY A 212 2.02 -26.77 15.17
CA GLY A 212 3.37 -27.23 14.77
C GLY A 212 4.40 -26.09 14.70
N ALA A 213 3.96 -24.86 14.47
CA ALA A 213 4.86 -23.70 14.49
C ALA A 213 5.44 -23.40 15.88
N LYS A 214 4.77 -23.80 16.96
CA LYS A 214 5.23 -23.58 18.32
C LYS A 214 6.36 -24.53 18.72
N GLU A 215 6.34 -25.74 18.17
CA GLU A 215 7.28 -26.80 18.50
C GLU A 215 8.56 -26.73 17.63
N ALA A 216 8.46 -26.09 16.46
CA ALA A 216 9.56 -25.98 15.50
C ALA A 216 10.66 -25.01 15.98
N LYS A 217 11.90 -25.31 15.63
CA LYS A 217 13.06 -24.43 15.89
C LYS A 217 12.95 -23.10 15.12
N ARG A 218 12.32 -23.10 13.95
CA ARG A 218 12.24 -21.94 13.05
C ARG A 218 10.91 -21.93 12.29
N VAL A 219 10.22 -20.81 12.32
CA VAL A 219 9.00 -20.55 11.55
C VAL A 219 9.32 -19.75 10.31
N ILE A 220 9.02 -20.28 9.13
CA ILE A 220 9.20 -19.66 7.83
C ILE A 220 7.84 -19.26 7.30
N LEU A 221 7.66 -17.99 6.94
CA LEU A 221 6.48 -17.52 6.21
C LEU A 221 6.84 -17.32 4.74
N TYR A 222 6.17 -18.04 3.85
CA TYR A 222 6.23 -17.80 2.41
C TYR A 222 4.97 -17.05 1.96
N ALA A 223 5.13 -15.79 1.61
CA ALA A 223 4.04 -14.87 1.26
C ALA A 223 4.28 -14.20 -0.10
N PRO A 224 4.07 -14.92 -1.23
CA PRO A 224 4.33 -14.40 -2.57
C PRO A 224 3.20 -13.48 -3.04
N THR A 225 3.55 -12.59 -3.99
CA THR A 225 2.58 -11.76 -4.71
C THR A 225 1.92 -12.58 -5.84
N PHE A 226 0.65 -12.30 -6.12
CA PHE A 226 -0.03 -12.86 -7.30
C PHE A 226 0.54 -12.31 -8.61
N ARG A 227 0.31 -13.04 -9.70
CA ARG A 227 0.53 -12.64 -11.08
C ARG A 227 -0.81 -12.33 -11.74
N GLY A 228 -0.82 -11.57 -12.84
CA GLY A 228 -2.03 -11.05 -13.47
C GLY A 228 -2.24 -9.57 -13.21
N ASN A 229 -3.23 -8.96 -13.87
CA ASN A 229 -3.47 -7.51 -13.83
C ASN A 229 -4.58 -7.09 -12.85
N SER A 230 -5.42 -8.03 -12.45
CA SER A 230 -6.61 -7.80 -11.62
C SER A 230 -6.91 -9.01 -10.73
N ALA A 231 -7.91 -8.89 -9.87
CA ALA A 231 -8.39 -10.01 -9.06
C ALA A 231 -9.00 -11.15 -9.90
N VAL A 232 -9.43 -10.86 -11.14
CA VAL A 232 -10.10 -11.86 -12.01
C VAL A 232 -9.09 -12.80 -12.67
N ASP A 233 -7.93 -12.29 -13.03
CA ASP A 233 -6.84 -13.02 -13.68
C ASP A 233 -5.67 -13.32 -12.74
N ALA A 234 -5.90 -13.12 -11.44
CA ALA A 234 -4.89 -13.38 -10.42
C ALA A 234 -4.58 -14.87 -10.29
N HIS A 235 -3.31 -15.22 -10.42
CA HIS A 235 -2.80 -16.58 -10.30
C HIS A 235 -1.39 -16.58 -9.70
N PHE A 236 -0.92 -17.75 -9.31
CA PHE A 236 0.47 -18.00 -8.96
C PHE A 236 0.96 -19.24 -9.71
N PRO A 237 2.20 -19.26 -10.22
CA PRO A 237 2.75 -20.45 -10.90
C PRO A 237 3.05 -21.54 -9.86
N MET A 238 2.07 -22.44 -9.62
CA MET A 238 2.10 -23.45 -8.56
C MET A 238 3.26 -24.43 -8.71
N GLU A 239 3.79 -24.60 -9.92
CA GLU A 239 5.00 -25.41 -10.18
C GLU A 239 6.28 -24.83 -9.54
N LYS A 240 6.22 -23.59 -9.02
CA LYS A 240 7.30 -22.98 -8.22
C LYS A 240 7.26 -23.36 -6.74
N LEU A 241 6.20 -24.11 -6.33
CA LEU A 241 6.02 -24.62 -4.97
C LEU A 241 6.31 -26.13 -4.96
N ASP A 242 7.59 -26.50 -4.93
CA ASP A 242 7.95 -27.90 -4.77
C ASP A 242 7.79 -28.33 -3.30
N PHE A 243 6.58 -28.78 -2.94
CA PHE A 243 6.29 -29.18 -1.56
C PHE A 243 7.02 -30.44 -1.10
N GLU A 244 7.58 -31.26 -2.01
CA GLU A 244 8.45 -32.35 -1.63
C GLU A 244 9.79 -31.82 -1.09
N GLU A 245 10.43 -30.94 -1.84
CA GLU A 245 11.67 -30.28 -1.41
C GLU A 245 11.47 -29.41 -0.15
N TRP A 246 10.38 -28.65 -0.08
CA TRP A 246 10.02 -27.87 1.12
C TRP A 246 9.84 -28.77 2.34
N GLY A 247 9.11 -29.88 2.20
CA GLY A 247 8.85 -30.80 3.32
C GLY A 247 10.13 -31.48 3.82
N GLU A 248 10.99 -31.94 2.91
CA GLU A 248 12.29 -32.51 3.27
C GLU A 248 13.19 -31.46 3.96
N LEU A 249 13.22 -30.21 3.46
CA LEU A 249 13.94 -29.12 4.12
C LEU A 249 13.41 -28.88 5.54
N CYS A 250 12.08 -28.75 5.71
CA CYS A 250 11.48 -28.51 7.02
C CYS A 250 11.84 -29.59 8.02
N LYS A 251 11.80 -30.86 7.61
CA LYS A 251 12.18 -32.00 8.47
C LYS A 251 13.67 -32.01 8.85
N ARG A 252 14.55 -31.70 7.87
CA ARG A 252 16.01 -31.67 8.13
C ARG A 252 16.41 -30.50 9.04
N THR A 253 15.72 -29.37 8.96
CA THR A 253 16.11 -28.13 9.65
C THR A 253 15.23 -27.81 10.87
N ASP A 254 14.32 -28.72 11.23
CA ASP A 254 13.32 -28.52 12.29
C ASP A 254 12.58 -27.17 12.11
N SER A 255 12.09 -26.95 10.88
CA SER A 255 11.38 -25.71 10.50
C SER A 255 9.91 -25.98 10.23
N TYR A 256 9.08 -24.98 10.47
CA TYR A 256 7.67 -24.99 10.12
C TYR A 256 7.40 -23.94 9.04
N LEU A 257 6.86 -24.36 7.89
CA LEU A 257 6.52 -23.49 6.77
C LEU A 257 5.05 -23.10 6.80
N ILE A 258 4.79 -21.80 6.86
CA ILE A 258 3.45 -21.25 6.66
C ILE A 258 3.39 -20.64 5.26
N VAL A 259 2.47 -21.09 4.42
CA VAL A 259 2.26 -20.56 3.06
C VAL A 259 1.04 -19.65 3.07
N LYS A 260 1.25 -18.37 2.80
CA LYS A 260 0.19 -17.36 2.75
C LYS A 260 0.03 -16.80 1.35
N MET A 261 -0.78 -17.47 0.53
CA MET A 261 -1.10 -16.96 -0.80
C MET A 261 -1.90 -15.67 -0.74
N HIS A 262 -1.72 -14.81 -1.76
CA HIS A 262 -2.51 -13.58 -1.86
C HIS A 262 -4.00 -13.89 -1.99
N PRO A 263 -4.92 -13.15 -1.34
CA PRO A 263 -6.36 -13.45 -1.34
C PRO A 263 -7.02 -13.49 -2.74
N PHE A 264 -6.39 -12.88 -3.74
CA PHE A 264 -6.89 -12.94 -5.13
C PHE A 264 -6.60 -14.27 -5.81
N VAL A 265 -5.63 -15.06 -5.34
CA VAL A 265 -5.33 -16.40 -5.88
C VAL A 265 -6.37 -17.37 -5.35
N GLN A 266 -7.22 -17.88 -6.24
CA GLN A 266 -8.31 -18.80 -5.87
C GLN A 266 -7.87 -20.27 -5.90
N GLU A 267 -6.76 -20.56 -6.56
CA GLU A 267 -6.19 -21.90 -6.63
C GLU A 267 -5.66 -22.33 -5.26
N LYS A 268 -6.08 -23.52 -4.83
CA LYS A 268 -5.63 -24.08 -3.55
C LYS A 268 -4.29 -24.76 -3.71
N ILE A 269 -3.42 -24.58 -2.73
CA ILE A 269 -2.18 -25.33 -2.65
C ILE A 269 -2.47 -26.77 -2.23
N ASN A 270 -1.70 -27.71 -2.78
CA ASN A 270 -1.83 -29.13 -2.47
C ASN A 270 -0.58 -29.62 -1.69
N ILE A 271 -0.68 -29.57 -0.36
CA ILE A 271 0.39 -30.03 0.53
C ILE A 271 0.28 -31.56 0.68
N PRO A 272 1.34 -32.34 0.34
CA PRO A 272 1.35 -33.78 0.55
C PRO A 272 1.12 -34.14 2.02
N GLU A 273 0.35 -35.20 2.28
CA GLU A 273 -0.08 -35.56 3.63
C GLU A 273 1.08 -35.78 4.60
N LYS A 274 2.16 -36.35 4.12
CA LYS A 274 3.38 -36.62 4.89
C LYS A 274 4.14 -35.39 5.38
N TYR A 275 3.73 -34.17 4.94
CA TYR A 275 4.36 -32.89 5.34
C TYR A 275 3.39 -31.93 6.02
N ARG A 276 2.14 -32.33 6.29
CA ARG A 276 1.16 -31.50 6.99
C ARG A 276 1.50 -31.23 8.46
N ASP A 277 2.45 -31.99 8.98
CA ASP A 277 3.03 -31.77 10.31
C ASP A 277 4.00 -30.58 10.36
N CYS A 278 4.60 -30.21 9.23
CA CYS A 278 5.58 -29.13 9.14
C CYS A 278 5.27 -28.05 8.08
N ILE A 279 4.17 -28.18 7.30
CA ILE A 279 3.73 -27.19 6.33
C ILE A 279 2.23 -26.89 6.52
N ALA A 280 1.87 -25.62 6.59
CA ALA A 280 0.48 -25.16 6.72
C ALA A 280 0.07 -24.18 5.62
N ASP A 281 -1.19 -24.29 5.17
CA ASP A 281 -1.86 -23.32 4.31
C ASP A 281 -2.58 -22.26 5.16
N ALA A 282 -2.11 -21.02 5.11
CA ALA A 282 -2.69 -19.88 5.80
C ALA A 282 -3.57 -19.01 4.88
N ALA A 283 -4.02 -19.50 3.71
CA ALA A 283 -4.80 -18.70 2.76
C ALA A 283 -6.06 -18.09 3.40
N GLN A 284 -6.72 -18.82 4.33
CA GLN A 284 -7.92 -18.38 5.02
C GLN A 284 -7.66 -17.53 6.27
N TYR A 285 -6.43 -17.43 6.76
CA TYR A 285 -6.11 -16.60 7.93
C TYR A 285 -6.26 -15.12 7.56
N ARG A 286 -7.10 -14.38 8.32
CA ARG A 286 -7.53 -13.01 7.93
C ARG A 286 -6.36 -12.02 7.89
N GLU A 287 -5.62 -11.91 8.99
CA GLU A 287 -4.64 -10.85 9.20
C GLU A 287 -3.21 -11.37 9.09
N VAL A 288 -2.57 -11.16 7.95
CA VAL A 288 -1.19 -11.60 7.75
C VAL A 288 -0.20 -11.01 8.75
N ASN A 289 -0.44 -9.79 9.23
CA ASN A 289 0.42 -9.15 10.23
C ASN A 289 0.48 -9.91 11.56
N ASP A 290 -0.56 -10.66 11.90
CA ASP A 290 -0.55 -11.52 13.07
C ASP A 290 0.47 -12.66 12.93
N ILE A 291 0.55 -13.27 11.75
CA ILE A 291 1.49 -14.36 11.46
C ILE A 291 2.94 -13.86 11.55
N LEU A 292 3.18 -12.58 11.21
CA LEU A 292 4.53 -12.00 11.26
C LEU A 292 5.15 -12.09 12.66
N PHE A 293 4.35 -12.03 13.73
CA PHE A 293 4.88 -12.08 15.10
C PHE A 293 5.56 -13.41 15.44
N ILE A 294 5.10 -14.52 14.87
CA ILE A 294 5.71 -15.84 15.06
C ILE A 294 6.70 -16.22 13.97
N THR A 295 6.84 -15.42 12.91
CA THR A 295 7.71 -15.67 11.76
C THR A 295 9.15 -15.31 12.07
N ASP A 296 10.07 -16.25 11.97
CA ASP A 296 11.52 -16.01 12.12
C ASP A 296 12.17 -15.57 10.80
N LEU A 297 11.66 -16.05 9.67
CA LEU A 297 12.14 -15.75 8.34
C LEU A 297 10.98 -15.51 7.38
N LEU A 298 10.94 -14.35 6.75
CA LEU A 298 9.99 -14.05 5.66
C LEU A 298 10.63 -14.37 4.30
N ILE A 299 9.93 -15.17 3.51
CA ILE A 299 10.22 -15.35 2.10
C ILE A 299 9.10 -14.73 1.30
N THR A 300 9.43 -13.77 0.46
CA THR A 300 8.47 -13.07 -0.39
C THR A 300 9.11 -12.71 -1.73
N ASP A 301 8.41 -11.93 -2.55
CA ASP A 301 8.92 -11.42 -3.81
C ASP A 301 8.67 -9.91 -3.92
N TYR A 302 7.53 -9.47 -4.43
CA TYR A 302 7.20 -8.07 -4.70
C TYR A 302 6.10 -7.54 -3.77
N SER A 303 6.01 -8.06 -2.55
CA SER A 303 4.98 -7.68 -1.58
C SER A 303 5.43 -6.55 -0.67
N SER A 304 4.52 -5.61 -0.41
CA SER A 304 4.74 -4.53 0.57
C SER A 304 4.77 -5.00 2.03
N ILE A 305 4.53 -6.28 2.31
CA ILE A 305 4.65 -6.88 3.66
C ILE A 305 6.04 -6.71 4.28
N ILE A 306 7.04 -6.45 3.42
CA ILE A 306 8.42 -6.20 3.84
C ILE A 306 8.55 -4.99 4.76
N TYR A 307 7.68 -3.99 4.60
CA TYR A 307 7.70 -2.82 5.47
C TYR A 307 7.32 -3.19 6.90
N GLU A 308 6.19 -3.85 7.08
CA GLU A 308 5.72 -4.30 8.39
C GLU A 308 6.70 -5.30 9.01
N PHE A 309 7.16 -6.29 8.25
CA PHE A 309 8.08 -7.30 8.76
C PHE A 309 9.45 -6.72 9.15
N SER A 310 9.93 -5.68 8.44
CA SER A 310 11.18 -5.01 8.78
C SER A 310 11.20 -4.47 10.21
N LEU A 311 10.04 -4.04 10.75
CA LEU A 311 9.92 -3.53 12.12
C LEU A 311 10.26 -4.59 13.18
N LEU A 312 10.17 -5.86 12.84
CA LEU A 312 10.59 -6.98 13.69
C LEU A 312 12.10 -7.24 13.65
N ARG A 313 12.83 -6.62 12.72
CA ARG A 313 14.30 -6.77 12.53
C ARG A 313 14.74 -8.22 12.30
N ARG A 314 13.87 -9.00 11.64
CA ARG A 314 14.11 -10.40 11.30
C ARG A 314 14.51 -10.54 9.83
N PRO A 315 15.23 -11.61 9.45
CA PRO A 315 15.73 -11.82 8.08
C PRO A 315 14.61 -11.99 7.05
N MET A 316 14.89 -11.54 5.82
CA MET A 316 14.03 -11.69 4.66
C MET A 316 14.81 -12.27 3.48
N LEU A 317 14.17 -13.17 2.72
CA LEU A 317 14.63 -13.64 1.43
C LEU A 317 13.64 -13.24 0.34
N PHE A 318 14.15 -12.87 -0.82
CA PHE A 318 13.37 -12.39 -1.95
C PHE A 318 13.44 -13.40 -3.10
N TYR A 319 12.46 -14.32 -3.17
CA TYR A 319 12.38 -15.32 -4.24
C TYR A 319 11.74 -14.72 -5.49
N ALA A 320 12.56 -14.00 -6.27
CA ALA A 320 12.16 -13.20 -7.43
C ALA A 320 12.50 -13.92 -8.74
N PHE A 321 11.95 -15.14 -8.96
CA PHE A 321 12.24 -16.02 -10.08
C PHE A 321 11.85 -15.43 -11.45
N ASP A 322 10.94 -14.46 -11.50
CA ASP A 322 10.43 -13.82 -12.69
C ASP A 322 10.64 -12.29 -12.68
N GLN A 323 11.67 -11.80 -11.99
CA GLN A 323 11.91 -10.38 -11.74
C GLN A 323 11.81 -9.52 -13.01
N ILE A 324 12.46 -9.89 -14.09
CA ILE A 324 12.47 -9.12 -15.35
C ILE A 324 11.04 -8.94 -15.88
N MET A 325 10.25 -10.02 -15.90
CA MET A 325 8.87 -9.98 -16.36
C MET A 325 7.98 -9.16 -15.41
N TYR A 326 8.14 -9.34 -14.12
CA TYR A 326 7.32 -8.63 -13.14
C TYR A 326 7.59 -7.12 -13.17
N VAL A 327 8.85 -6.69 -13.20
CA VAL A 327 9.25 -5.28 -13.29
C VAL A 327 8.75 -4.64 -14.58
N SER A 328 8.76 -5.36 -15.72
CA SER A 328 8.25 -4.84 -17.00
C SER A 328 6.74 -4.55 -16.99
N THR A 329 5.97 -5.24 -16.13
CA THR A 329 4.51 -5.08 -16.02
C THR A 329 4.08 -4.20 -14.85
N ARG A 330 4.91 -4.11 -13.83
CA ARG A 330 4.65 -3.37 -12.57
C ARG A 330 5.86 -2.53 -12.25
N ASP A 331 5.75 -1.22 -12.42
CA ASP A 331 6.85 -0.31 -12.08
C ASP A 331 7.06 -0.25 -10.57
N PHE A 332 8.32 -0.12 -10.17
CA PHE A 332 8.74 0.22 -8.82
C PHE A 332 9.21 1.67 -8.81
N TYR A 333 9.18 2.32 -7.66
CA TYR A 333 9.69 3.69 -7.51
C TYR A 333 11.21 3.77 -7.67
N GLU A 334 11.91 2.71 -7.27
CA GLU A 334 13.36 2.59 -7.32
C GLU A 334 13.74 1.21 -7.90
N PRO A 335 14.99 0.99 -8.34
CA PRO A 335 15.46 -0.34 -8.74
C PRO A 335 15.20 -1.37 -7.63
N TYR A 336 14.65 -2.50 -8.00
CA TYR A 336 14.21 -3.53 -7.03
C TYR A 336 15.34 -4.00 -6.12
N GLU A 337 16.55 -4.12 -6.65
CA GLU A 337 17.76 -4.54 -5.92
C GLU A 337 18.20 -3.53 -4.85
N ASP A 338 17.84 -2.27 -5.04
CA ASP A 338 18.20 -1.18 -4.13
C ASP A 338 17.15 -1.00 -3.02
N ILE A 339 15.90 -1.44 -3.28
CA ILE A 339 14.81 -1.29 -2.32
C ILE A 339 14.84 -2.40 -1.25
N VAL A 340 15.06 -3.67 -1.67
CA VAL A 340 14.80 -4.81 -0.80
C VAL A 340 15.89 -5.02 0.26
N PRO A 341 15.52 -5.20 1.54
CA PRO A 341 16.47 -5.31 2.64
C PRO A 341 16.94 -6.75 2.92
N GLY A 342 17.17 -7.55 1.88
CA GLY A 342 17.61 -8.94 2.04
C GLY A 342 18.16 -9.53 0.74
N ARG A 343 18.51 -10.82 0.78
CA ARG A 343 19.08 -11.53 -0.36
C ARG A 343 18.03 -11.83 -1.42
N ILE A 344 18.32 -11.44 -2.69
CA ILE A 344 17.49 -11.78 -3.85
C ILE A 344 17.94 -13.11 -4.42
N ILE A 345 16.97 -14.00 -4.65
CA ILE A 345 17.17 -15.35 -5.14
C ILE A 345 16.26 -15.56 -6.36
N LYS A 346 16.81 -16.12 -7.44
CA LYS A 346 16.07 -16.32 -8.70
C LYS A 346 15.79 -17.80 -9.01
N ARG A 347 16.46 -18.71 -8.33
CA ARG A 347 16.33 -20.14 -8.54
C ARG A 347 15.94 -20.86 -7.26
N PHE A 348 15.11 -21.88 -7.38
CA PHE A 348 14.60 -22.63 -6.24
C PHE A 348 15.70 -23.41 -5.49
N ASP A 349 16.63 -24.01 -6.21
CA ASP A 349 17.78 -24.69 -5.60
C ASP A 349 18.65 -23.75 -4.74
N GLN A 350 18.85 -22.52 -5.20
CA GLN A 350 19.56 -21.47 -4.43
C GLN A 350 18.76 -21.04 -3.19
N LEU A 351 17.42 -21.07 -3.26
CA LEU A 351 16.57 -20.78 -2.10
C LEU A 351 16.75 -21.87 -1.04
N MET A 352 16.71 -23.14 -1.44
CA MET A 352 16.91 -24.26 -0.53
C MET A 352 18.30 -24.21 0.11
N GLU A 353 19.34 -23.93 -0.67
CA GLU A 353 20.71 -23.77 -0.18
C GLU A 353 20.83 -22.62 0.84
N ALA A 354 20.23 -21.44 0.55
CA ALA A 354 20.24 -20.30 1.45
C ALA A 354 19.53 -20.58 2.78
N LEU A 355 18.47 -21.39 2.75
CA LEU A 355 17.72 -21.80 3.94
C LEU A 355 18.49 -22.80 4.80
N GLU A 356 19.21 -23.73 4.18
CA GLU A 356 20.07 -24.69 4.89
C GLU A 356 21.28 -24.03 5.53
N LYS A 357 21.92 -23.07 4.81
CA LYS A 357 23.12 -22.37 5.29
C LYS A 357 22.80 -21.14 6.16
N GLU A 358 21.54 -20.77 6.30
CA GLU A 358 21.06 -19.56 7.00
C GLU A 358 21.71 -18.26 6.46
N GLU A 359 21.88 -18.17 5.12
CA GLU A 359 22.53 -17.04 4.45
C GLU A 359 21.50 -15.99 4.02
N TYR A 360 21.15 -15.04 4.90
CA TYR A 360 20.01 -14.15 4.69
C TYR A 360 20.35 -12.71 4.28
N ASN A 361 21.52 -12.19 4.59
CA ASN A 361 21.95 -10.80 4.40
C ASN A 361 21.00 -9.78 5.08
N THR A 362 21.25 -9.50 6.35
CA THR A 362 20.40 -8.61 7.18
C THR A 362 20.91 -7.18 7.29
N ASP A 363 22.05 -6.86 6.68
CA ASP A 363 22.77 -5.60 6.87
C ASP A 363 21.97 -4.37 6.43
N LYS A 364 21.03 -4.54 5.48
CA LYS A 364 20.21 -3.45 4.96
C LYS A 364 18.94 -3.19 5.79
N ILE A 365 18.57 -4.02 6.78
CA ILE A 365 17.29 -3.89 7.49
C ILE A 365 17.18 -2.56 8.24
N GLU A 366 18.20 -2.17 9.00
CA GLU A 366 18.17 -0.90 9.75
C GLU A 366 18.18 0.31 8.83
N TRP A 367 18.90 0.26 7.71
CA TRP A 367 18.84 1.30 6.70
C TRP A 367 17.43 1.40 6.10
N PHE A 368 16.81 0.26 5.77
CA PHE A 368 15.45 0.20 5.23
C PHE A 368 14.42 0.81 6.19
N ILE A 369 14.53 0.50 7.49
CA ILE A 369 13.66 1.08 8.52
C ILE A 369 13.84 2.60 8.59
N LYS A 370 15.08 3.08 8.68
CA LYS A 370 15.38 4.53 8.76
C LYS A 370 14.90 5.31 7.53
N LYS A 371 14.94 4.71 6.34
CA LYS A 371 14.45 5.30 5.11
C LYS A 371 12.92 5.39 5.08
N ASN A 372 12.24 4.36 5.56
CA ASN A 372 10.82 4.17 5.32
C ASN A 372 9.92 4.52 6.51
N PHE A 373 10.48 4.77 7.70
CA PHE A 373 9.70 5.10 8.89
C PHE A 373 10.26 6.32 9.60
N ALA A 374 9.46 7.38 9.69
CA ALA A 374 9.79 8.57 10.46
C ALA A 374 9.71 8.28 11.98
N TYR A 375 8.83 7.36 12.38
CA TYR A 375 8.60 6.98 13.77
C TYR A 375 8.48 5.46 13.90
N THR A 376 9.07 4.92 14.99
CA THR A 376 9.04 3.51 15.37
C THR A 376 8.72 3.38 16.87
N ASP A 377 7.70 4.09 17.34
CA ASP A 377 7.38 4.27 18.76
C ASP A 377 5.96 3.83 19.14
N GLY A 378 5.22 3.21 18.22
CA GLY A 378 3.86 2.72 18.47
C GLY A 378 2.81 3.80 18.70
N LYS A 379 3.03 5.03 18.22
CA LYS A 379 2.12 6.18 18.43
C LYS A 379 1.60 6.79 17.12
N SER A 380 1.68 6.07 16.02
CA SER A 380 1.23 6.56 14.72
C SER A 380 -0.27 6.82 14.71
N THR A 381 -1.05 5.94 15.34
CA THR A 381 -2.51 6.09 15.45
C THR A 381 -2.90 7.37 16.18
N ASP A 382 -2.25 7.68 17.31
CA ASP A 382 -2.52 8.91 18.05
C ASP A 382 -2.17 10.16 17.24
N ARG A 383 -1.04 10.17 16.50
CA ARG A 383 -0.67 11.28 15.61
C ARG A 383 -1.68 11.47 14.47
N VAL A 384 -2.16 10.37 13.86
CA VAL A 384 -3.20 10.47 12.82
C VAL A 384 -4.52 10.96 13.41
N ILE A 385 -4.89 10.56 14.61
CA ILE A 385 -6.07 11.12 15.30
C ILE A 385 -5.89 12.63 15.52
N ASP A 386 -4.72 13.06 15.92
CA ASP A 386 -4.44 14.50 16.11
C ASP A 386 -4.52 15.27 14.77
N LEU A 387 -4.14 14.69 13.62
CA LEU A 387 -4.43 15.26 12.29
C LEU A 387 -5.93 15.37 12.01
N ILE A 388 -6.72 14.39 12.44
CA ILE A 388 -8.17 14.36 12.23
C ILE A 388 -8.87 15.49 13.01
N ILE A 389 -8.54 15.63 14.29
CA ILE A 389 -9.25 16.51 15.25
C ILE A 389 -8.55 17.85 15.50
N GLY A 390 -7.26 17.95 15.19
CA GLY A 390 -6.46 19.17 15.39
C GLY A 390 -6.79 20.27 14.38
N ASN A 391 -6.40 21.49 14.66
CA ASN A 391 -6.47 22.58 13.70
C ASN A 391 -5.22 22.58 12.79
N ASP A 392 -5.33 23.21 11.62
CA ASP A 392 -4.28 23.16 10.60
C ASP A 392 -2.98 23.86 11.04
N GLU A 393 -3.06 24.85 11.95
CA GLU A 393 -1.90 25.52 12.51
C GLU A 393 -1.09 24.57 13.42
N GLU A 394 -1.78 23.83 14.30
CA GLU A 394 -1.14 22.87 15.21
C GLU A 394 -0.48 21.70 14.47
N ILE A 395 -1.12 21.20 13.42
CA ILE A 395 -0.67 20.03 12.67
C ILE A 395 0.31 20.38 11.54
N GLY A 396 0.36 21.62 11.08
CA GLY A 396 1.21 22.07 9.96
C GLY A 396 2.70 21.79 10.18
N LYS A 397 3.16 21.80 11.44
CA LYS A 397 4.55 21.44 11.81
C LYS A 397 4.94 20.00 11.46
N TYR A 398 3.97 19.11 11.31
CA TYR A 398 4.19 17.71 10.91
C TYR A 398 4.12 17.49 9.40
N SER A 399 3.84 18.53 8.60
CA SER A 399 3.79 18.37 7.15
C SER A 399 5.17 18.05 6.55
N ALA A 400 5.20 17.33 5.46
CA ALA A 400 6.43 17.02 4.75
C ALA A 400 7.13 18.29 4.23
N ALA A 401 6.36 19.35 3.87
CA ALA A 401 6.92 20.64 3.50
C ALA A 401 7.68 21.31 4.65
N SER A 402 7.16 21.26 5.88
CA SER A 402 7.85 21.79 7.07
C SER A 402 9.12 20.99 7.38
N MET A 403 9.10 19.67 7.21
CA MET A 403 10.30 18.83 7.37
C MET A 403 11.36 19.14 6.32
N GLN A 404 10.99 19.38 5.08
CA GLN A 404 11.91 19.79 4.01
C GLN A 404 12.63 21.11 4.36
N GLY A 405 11.90 22.09 4.84
CA GLY A 405 12.46 23.36 5.29
C GLY A 405 13.45 23.20 6.45
N ALA A 406 13.12 22.35 7.43
CA ALA A 406 14.00 22.05 8.55
C ALA A 406 15.30 21.34 8.12
N LEU A 407 15.24 20.38 7.21
CA LEU A 407 16.40 19.69 6.65
C LEU A 407 17.30 20.65 5.88
N ALA A 408 16.74 21.54 5.07
CA ALA A 408 17.48 22.56 4.33
C ALA A 408 18.17 23.57 5.29
N ALA A 409 17.48 23.99 6.37
CA ALA A 409 18.03 24.90 7.37
C ALA A 409 19.21 24.28 8.13
N VAL A 410 19.12 22.98 8.47
CA VAL A 410 20.21 22.22 9.11
C VAL A 410 21.41 22.13 8.18
N SER A 411 21.23 21.79 6.90
CA SER A 411 22.31 21.73 5.91
C SER A 411 23.04 23.07 5.76
N ASN A 412 22.30 24.18 5.75
CA ASN A 412 22.88 25.53 5.63
C ASN A 412 23.66 25.96 6.90
N ASN A 413 23.16 25.57 8.10
CA ASN A 413 23.82 25.95 9.37
C ASN A 413 25.10 25.17 9.67
N PHE A 414 25.27 23.97 9.12
CA PHE A 414 26.46 23.15 9.33
C PHE A 414 27.53 23.36 8.26
N GLY A 415 27.39 24.33 7.31
CA GLY A 415 28.37 24.58 6.26
C GLY A 415 28.60 23.36 5.35
N MET A 416 27.78 22.35 5.45
CA MET A 416 27.73 21.27 4.48
C MET A 416 27.11 21.87 3.23
N ASN A 417 28.00 22.31 2.29
CA ASN A 417 27.54 22.63 0.95
C ASN A 417 26.57 21.53 0.53
N GLY A 418 25.37 21.88 0.07
CA GLY A 418 24.25 21.00 -0.24
C GLY A 418 24.54 19.85 -1.22
N GLU A 419 25.81 19.69 -1.61
CA GLU A 419 26.31 18.62 -2.47
C GLU A 419 26.29 17.22 -1.83
N HIS A 420 26.36 17.07 -0.50
CA HIS A 420 26.43 15.73 0.11
C HIS A 420 25.10 15.13 0.55
N VAL A 421 24.08 15.95 0.84
CA VAL A 421 22.72 15.46 1.11
C VAL A 421 21.92 15.35 -0.20
N ASP A 422 22.23 16.21 -1.18
CA ASP A 422 21.53 16.34 -2.44
C ASP A 422 22.08 15.41 -3.55
N LYS A 423 23.37 15.04 -3.52
CA LYS A 423 23.94 14.10 -4.50
C LYS A 423 23.35 12.71 -4.41
N ARG A 424 23.04 12.19 -3.22
CA ARG A 424 22.37 10.88 -3.09
C ARG A 424 20.91 10.87 -3.56
N TYR A 425 20.27 12.04 -3.63
CA TYR A 425 18.88 12.17 -4.10
C TYR A 425 18.76 12.79 -5.51
N ARG A 426 19.78 13.53 -6.00
CA ARG A 426 19.75 14.17 -7.33
C ARG A 426 20.50 13.38 -8.42
N ASP A 427 21.50 12.60 -8.09
CA ASP A 427 22.24 11.80 -9.08
C ASP A 427 21.42 10.58 -9.53
N ASP A 428 20.53 10.03 -8.67
CA ASP A 428 19.60 8.97 -9.07
C ASP A 428 18.51 9.48 -10.04
N ASP A 429 17.99 10.72 -9.85
CA ASP A 429 16.98 11.30 -10.74
C ASP A 429 17.56 11.73 -12.11
N ARG A 430 18.80 12.21 -12.16
CA ARG A 430 19.43 12.64 -13.43
C ARG A 430 19.84 11.47 -14.31
N SER A 431 20.28 10.36 -13.73
CA SER A 431 20.64 9.16 -14.50
C SER A 431 19.43 8.49 -15.17
N VAL A 432 18.25 8.54 -14.53
CA VAL A 432 16.99 8.02 -15.09
C VAL A 432 16.46 8.89 -16.23
N VAL A 433 16.62 10.22 -16.14
CA VAL A 433 16.18 11.16 -17.17
C VAL A 433 17.12 11.15 -18.38
N GLN A 434 18.45 11.07 -18.17
CA GLN A 434 19.42 10.98 -19.27
C GLN A 434 19.34 9.66 -20.02
N ASN A 435 19.19 8.51 -19.33
CA ASN A 435 19.01 7.21 -20.01
C ASN A 435 17.69 7.11 -20.77
N ARG A 436 16.64 7.86 -20.39
CA ARG A 436 15.39 7.93 -21.18
C ARG A 436 15.52 8.84 -22.41
N GLY A 437 16.34 9.87 -22.37
CA GLY A 437 16.63 10.75 -23.51
C GLY A 437 17.47 10.05 -24.58
N GLU A 438 18.52 9.35 -24.19
CA GLU A 438 19.42 8.65 -25.12
C GLU A 438 18.79 7.40 -25.75
N ALA A 439 17.83 6.73 -25.08
CA ALA A 439 17.09 5.62 -25.68
C ALA A 439 16.09 6.10 -26.74
N GLN A 440 15.50 7.29 -26.62
CA GLN A 440 14.60 7.85 -27.60
C GLN A 440 15.32 8.43 -28.84
N GLU A 441 16.53 8.97 -28.67
CA GLU A 441 17.34 9.43 -29.80
C GLU A 441 17.90 8.27 -30.63
N LYS A 442 18.31 7.16 -30.03
CA LYS A 442 18.79 5.98 -30.80
C LYS A 442 17.71 5.27 -31.60
N ASP A 443 16.46 5.24 -31.08
CA ASP A 443 15.33 4.66 -31.86
C ASP A 443 14.87 5.56 -33.02
N SER A 444 15.10 6.87 -32.95
CA SER A 444 14.78 7.79 -34.08
C SER A 444 15.83 7.77 -35.19
N GLU A 445 17.09 7.48 -34.91
CA GLU A 445 18.15 7.33 -35.93
C GLU A 445 18.11 5.99 -36.65
N SER A 446 17.62 4.90 -36.02
CA SER A 446 17.52 3.60 -36.69
C SER A 446 16.36 3.49 -37.68
N GLN A 447 15.34 4.34 -37.59
CA GLN A 447 14.19 4.33 -38.49
C GLN A 447 14.38 5.21 -39.76
N HIS A 448 15.47 5.96 -39.86
CA HIS A 448 15.70 6.85 -41.00
C HIS A 448 16.66 6.28 -42.08
N ASN A 449 17.33 5.15 -41.79
CA ASN A 449 18.32 4.57 -42.71
C ASN A 449 17.79 3.40 -43.58
N ASP A 450 16.54 2.94 -43.43
CA ASP A 450 15.99 1.82 -44.22
C ASP A 450 15.06 2.25 -45.36
N LYS A 451 15.13 3.50 -45.83
CA LYS A 451 14.25 3.95 -46.94
C LYS A 451 14.97 4.35 -48.24
N TYR A 452 16.23 3.98 -48.45
CA TYR A 452 16.89 4.14 -49.77
C TYR A 452 17.86 2.99 -50.02
N SER A 453 17.35 1.83 -50.48
CA SER A 453 17.99 0.94 -51.44
C SER A 453 17.01 -0.14 -51.86
N GLU A 454 16.50 0.03 -53.11
CA GLU A 454 15.80 -0.88 -54.03
C GLU A 454 14.50 -1.53 -53.54
#